data_66b30e792bfd328362c91ce92813891f
#
_entry.id   66b30e792bfd328362c91ce92813891f
#
_cell.length_a   1.000
_cell.length_b   1.000
_cell.length_c   1.000
_cell.angle_alpha   90.00
_cell.angle_beta   90.00
_cell.angle_gamma   90.00
#
_symmetry.space_group_name_H-M   'P 1'
#
loop_
_entity.id
_entity.type
_entity.pdbx_description
1 polymer ?
#
loop_
_entity_poly.entity_id
_entity_poly.type
_entity_poly.pdbx_seq_one_letter_code
_entity_poly.pdbx_strand_id
1 'polypeptide(L)'
;MAKVGVEQVSASIADWSREEPQRLWDPSRRLIQAIRNYQKASQSSGLLRGFRQQWWKNVHRFWSVVTQCEINLDADIGGGFLMPHPNGIVIHPDSRIGPNCMIFQQVTLAAGETGSPKLGGHVDIGAGAKILGDVTIGDHAVIGANAVVLTDVPAYHTAVGIPARILPPRKDRVKTRVARAA
;
A
#
# COMPACT_ATOMS: atom_id res chain seq x y z
N MET A 1 9.29 -30.99 -14.25
CA MET A 1 9.31 -29.55 -13.83
C MET A 1 8.00 -29.25 -13.16
N ALA A 2 7.99 -29.16 -11.83
CA ALA A 2 6.78 -28.82 -11.07
C ALA A 2 6.39 -27.38 -11.36
N LYS A 3 5.16 -27.16 -11.84
CA LYS A 3 4.57 -25.82 -11.92
C LYS A 3 4.37 -25.33 -10.48
N VAL A 4 5.22 -24.44 -10.02
CA VAL A 4 4.99 -23.69 -8.79
C VAL A 4 3.70 -22.91 -9.02
N GLY A 5 2.62 -23.34 -8.37
CA GLY A 5 1.36 -22.62 -8.39
C GLY A 5 1.59 -21.25 -7.77
N VAL A 6 1.46 -20.20 -8.56
CA VAL A 6 1.46 -18.83 -8.03
C VAL A 6 0.20 -18.72 -7.18
N GLU A 7 0.37 -18.85 -5.86
CA GLU A 7 -0.70 -18.65 -4.90
C GLU A 7 -1.24 -17.22 -5.09
N GLN A 8 -2.54 -17.11 -5.32
CA GLN A 8 -3.13 -15.81 -5.61
C GLN A 8 -3.21 -15.00 -4.33
N VAL A 9 -2.53 -13.86 -4.28
CA VAL A 9 -2.56 -12.94 -3.14
C VAL A 9 -4.01 -12.47 -2.89
N SER A 10 -4.48 -12.64 -1.65
CA SER A 10 -5.85 -12.30 -1.24
C SER A 10 -6.04 -10.78 -1.17
N ALA A 11 -7.23 -10.29 -1.51
CA ALA A 11 -7.63 -8.91 -1.26
C ALA A 11 -8.19 -8.69 0.16
N SER A 12 -8.55 -9.74 0.88
CA SER A 12 -9.21 -9.64 2.20
C SER A 12 -8.39 -10.20 3.35
N ILE A 13 -7.49 -11.15 3.08
CA ILE A 13 -6.65 -11.80 4.08
C ILE A 13 -5.23 -11.28 3.94
N ALA A 14 -4.73 -10.60 4.97
CA ALA A 14 -3.38 -10.05 4.96
C ALA A 14 -2.30 -11.13 5.03
N ASP A 15 -1.35 -11.08 4.13
CA ASP A 15 -0.12 -11.87 4.19
C ASP A 15 0.98 -11.06 4.88
N TRP A 16 1.08 -11.20 6.19
CA TRP A 16 2.03 -10.47 7.02
C TRP A 16 3.49 -10.81 6.73
N SER A 17 3.77 -11.97 6.12
CA SER A 17 5.14 -12.37 5.75
C SER A 17 5.78 -11.41 4.74
N ARG A 18 4.95 -10.72 3.97
CA ARG A 18 5.40 -9.71 2.99
C ARG A 18 6.07 -8.50 3.63
N GLU A 19 5.72 -8.17 4.88
CA GLU A 19 6.29 -7.02 5.62
C GLU A 19 7.54 -7.40 6.41
N GLU A 20 7.89 -8.68 6.53
CA GLU A 20 9.04 -9.12 7.31
C GLU A 20 10.35 -8.70 6.64
N PRO A 21 11.26 -7.99 7.36
CA PRO A 21 12.57 -7.63 6.84
C PRO A 21 13.36 -8.86 6.43
N GLN A 22 13.79 -8.91 5.18
CA GLN A 22 14.53 -10.06 4.63
C GLN A 22 16.06 -9.89 4.75
N ARG A 23 16.51 -8.67 5.05
CA ARG A 23 17.94 -8.32 5.17
C ARG A 23 18.13 -7.34 6.32
N LEU A 24 19.37 -7.19 6.80
CA LEU A 24 19.70 -6.18 7.81
C LEU A 24 19.38 -4.77 7.30
N TRP A 25 19.73 -4.49 6.04
CA TRP A 25 19.39 -3.25 5.34
C TRP A 25 18.19 -3.49 4.42
N ASP A 26 16.99 -3.23 4.93
CA ASP A 26 15.70 -3.34 4.23
C ASP A 26 14.84 -2.11 4.56
N PRO A 27 15.15 -0.93 3.99
CA PRO A 27 14.52 0.33 4.36
C PRO A 27 13.00 0.32 4.27
N SER A 28 12.45 -0.29 3.21
CA SER A 28 11.01 -0.42 2.98
C SER A 28 10.31 -1.09 4.15
N ARG A 29 10.69 -2.33 4.42
CA ARG A 29 10.07 -3.14 5.48
C ARG A 29 10.38 -2.60 6.88
N ARG A 30 11.56 -2.00 7.08
CA ARG A 30 11.91 -1.36 8.35
C ARG A 30 11.05 -0.12 8.64
N LEU A 31 10.71 0.68 7.62
CA LEU A 31 9.78 1.80 7.78
C LEU A 31 8.39 1.31 8.20
N ILE A 32 7.85 0.30 7.50
CA ILE A 32 6.55 -0.29 7.86
C ILE A 32 6.59 -0.93 9.26
N GLN A 33 7.64 -1.65 9.59
CA GLN A 33 7.84 -2.22 10.93
C GLN A 33 7.82 -1.13 12.03
N ALA A 34 8.41 0.04 11.78
CA ALA A 34 8.38 1.15 12.72
C ALA A 34 6.95 1.67 12.94
N ILE A 35 6.15 1.82 11.86
CA ILE A 35 4.74 2.20 11.93
C ILE A 35 3.95 1.16 12.74
N ARG A 36 4.06 -0.13 12.40
CA ARG A 36 3.35 -1.22 13.10
C ARG A 36 3.67 -1.25 14.60
N ASN A 37 4.95 -1.13 14.94
CA ASN A 37 5.38 -1.17 16.34
C ASN A 37 4.98 0.08 17.12
N TYR A 38 4.95 1.25 16.47
CA TYR A 38 4.39 2.45 17.09
C TYR A 38 2.89 2.27 17.39
N GLN A 39 2.10 1.78 16.42
CA GLN A 39 0.67 1.52 16.59
C GLN A 39 0.41 0.52 17.73
N LYS A 40 1.19 -0.57 17.79
CA LYS A 40 1.13 -1.54 18.90
C LYS A 40 1.48 -0.88 20.25
N ALA A 41 2.51 -0.02 20.27
CA ALA A 41 2.89 0.69 21.48
C ALA A 41 1.81 1.69 21.92
N SER A 42 1.10 2.30 20.97
CA SER A 42 -0.01 3.24 21.24
C SER A 42 -1.22 2.57 21.88
N GLN A 43 -1.47 1.30 21.54
CA GLN A 43 -2.56 0.48 22.07
C GLN A 43 -2.19 -0.23 23.40
N SER A 44 -0.90 -0.26 23.75
CA SER A 44 -0.45 -0.92 24.99
C SER A 44 -0.74 -0.07 26.21
N SER A 45 -0.94 -0.72 27.36
CA SER A 45 -0.98 -0.10 28.70
C SER A 45 0.36 -0.34 29.42
N GLY A 46 0.72 0.57 30.35
CA GLY A 46 1.89 0.40 31.23
C GLY A 46 2.86 1.57 31.23
N LEU A 47 3.74 1.57 32.24
CA LEU A 47 4.69 2.66 32.51
C LEU A 47 5.67 2.96 31.37
N LEU A 48 6.00 1.95 30.57
CA LEU A 48 6.96 2.08 29.46
C LEU A 48 6.31 2.48 28.12
N ARG A 49 4.99 2.72 28.08
CA ARG A 49 4.26 3.11 26.87
C ARG A 49 4.88 4.32 26.19
N GLY A 50 5.05 5.42 26.94
CA GLY A 50 5.59 6.67 26.41
C GLY A 50 7.02 6.51 25.84
N PHE A 51 7.87 5.77 26.54
CA PHE A 51 9.22 5.47 26.07
C PHE A 51 9.21 4.66 24.77
N ARG A 52 8.39 3.60 24.69
CA ARG A 52 8.26 2.76 23.48
C ARG A 52 7.72 3.56 22.29
N GLN A 53 6.72 4.43 22.51
CA GLN A 53 6.21 5.31 21.46
C GLN A 53 7.30 6.26 20.96
N GLN A 54 8.03 6.91 21.87
CA GLN A 54 9.09 7.85 21.49
C GLN A 54 10.21 7.15 20.74
N TRP A 55 10.58 5.93 21.16
CA TRP A 55 11.57 5.12 20.45
C TRP A 55 11.14 4.85 18.99
N TRP A 56 9.91 4.37 18.80
CA TRP A 56 9.42 4.04 17.46
C TRP A 56 9.17 5.29 16.60
N LYS A 57 8.84 6.43 17.17
CA LYS A 57 8.82 7.73 16.47
C LYS A 57 10.20 8.07 15.90
N ASN A 58 11.25 7.88 16.67
CA ASN A 58 12.61 8.18 16.22
C ASN A 58 13.07 7.19 15.13
N VAL A 59 12.76 5.90 15.28
CA VAL A 59 13.04 4.86 14.29
C VAL A 59 12.29 5.15 12.98
N HIS A 60 11.02 5.52 13.07
CA HIS A 60 10.21 5.93 11.92
C HIS A 60 10.83 7.15 11.22
N ARG A 61 11.18 8.19 11.96
CA ARG A 61 11.81 9.40 11.41
C ARG A 61 13.10 9.08 10.67
N PHE A 62 13.94 8.22 11.23
CA PHE A 62 15.18 7.77 10.59
C PHE A 62 14.88 7.09 9.23
N TRP A 63 13.96 6.11 9.21
CA TRP A 63 13.64 5.40 7.97
C TRP A 63 12.87 6.28 6.97
N SER A 64 12.05 7.23 7.43
CA SER A 64 11.41 8.21 6.53
C SER A 64 12.43 9.06 5.80
N VAL A 65 13.50 9.51 6.48
CA VAL A 65 14.60 10.24 5.84
C VAL A 65 15.36 9.36 4.85
N VAL A 66 15.69 8.12 5.24
CA VAL A 66 16.42 7.17 4.37
C VAL A 66 15.60 6.85 3.09
N THR A 67 14.30 6.68 3.21
CA THR A 67 13.42 6.33 2.10
C THR A 67 12.82 7.53 1.39
N GLN A 68 12.96 8.74 1.97
CA GLN A 68 12.26 9.94 1.50
C GLN A 68 10.75 9.75 1.36
N CYS A 69 10.17 8.86 2.18
CA CYS A 69 8.73 8.60 2.19
C CYS A 69 8.05 9.39 3.32
N GLU A 70 6.88 9.95 3.00
CA GLU A 70 6.02 10.63 3.95
C GLU A 70 4.77 9.77 4.20
N ILE A 71 4.82 8.98 5.27
CA ILE A 71 3.73 8.09 5.70
C ILE A 71 3.50 8.33 7.18
N ASN A 72 2.27 8.70 7.55
CA ASN A 72 1.95 8.98 8.95
C ASN A 72 2.04 7.71 9.82
N LEU A 73 2.43 7.88 11.09
CA LEU A 73 2.49 6.78 12.07
C LEU A 73 1.12 6.15 12.36
N ASP A 74 0.04 6.94 12.23
CA ASP A 74 -1.33 6.50 12.45
C ASP A 74 -2.05 6.14 11.14
N ALA A 75 -1.30 6.00 10.02
CA ALA A 75 -1.86 5.66 8.72
C ALA A 75 -2.64 4.33 8.76
N ASP A 76 -3.84 4.33 8.16
CA ASP A 76 -4.71 3.15 8.05
C ASP A 76 -4.26 2.29 6.86
N ILE A 77 -3.31 1.40 7.13
CA ILE A 77 -2.72 0.51 6.14
C ILE A 77 -2.94 -0.94 6.53
N GLY A 78 -3.65 -1.70 5.70
CA GLY A 78 -3.84 -3.14 5.84
C GLY A 78 -2.51 -3.90 5.85
N GLY A 79 -2.51 -5.11 6.42
CA GLY A 79 -1.30 -5.94 6.49
C GLY A 79 -0.84 -6.45 5.13
N GLY A 80 0.44 -6.82 5.03
CA GLY A 80 1.05 -7.30 3.79
C GLY A 80 1.42 -6.21 2.80
N PHE A 81 1.52 -4.97 3.25
CA PHE A 81 1.85 -3.81 2.42
C PHE A 81 3.30 -3.83 1.93
N LEU A 82 3.50 -3.56 0.65
CA LEU A 82 4.83 -3.55 0.02
C LEU A 82 5.16 -2.22 -0.67
N MET A 83 6.40 -1.79 -0.51
CA MET A 83 7.02 -0.69 -1.25
C MET A 83 8.37 -1.19 -1.81
N PRO A 84 8.40 -1.86 -2.98
CA PRO A 84 9.64 -2.45 -3.51
C PRO A 84 10.77 -1.44 -3.69
N HIS A 85 10.44 -0.22 -4.05
CA HIS A 85 11.36 0.91 -4.23
C HIS A 85 10.87 2.10 -3.39
N PRO A 86 11.16 2.13 -2.08
CA PRO A 86 10.66 3.16 -1.18
C PRO A 86 11.41 4.48 -1.37
N ASN A 87 10.94 5.30 -2.29
CA ASN A 87 11.50 6.62 -2.55
C ASN A 87 10.39 7.59 -2.97
N GLY A 88 10.26 8.70 -2.24
CA GLY A 88 9.32 9.77 -2.56
C GLY A 88 7.84 9.36 -2.57
N ILE A 89 7.47 8.36 -1.79
CA ILE A 89 6.07 7.96 -1.61
C ILE A 89 5.43 8.87 -0.57
N VAL A 90 4.29 9.48 -0.92
CA VAL A 90 3.52 10.34 -0.03
C VAL A 90 2.12 9.77 0.15
N ILE A 91 1.74 9.49 1.39
CA ILE A 91 0.41 8.96 1.74
C ILE A 91 -0.26 9.91 2.72
N HIS A 92 -1.36 10.54 2.29
CA HIS A 92 -2.15 11.42 3.14
C HIS A 92 -2.66 10.64 4.37
N PRO A 93 -2.65 11.24 5.58
CA PRO A 93 -3.06 10.56 6.82
C PRO A 93 -4.44 9.91 6.79
N ASP A 94 -5.41 10.55 6.13
CA ASP A 94 -6.78 10.06 6.03
C ASP A 94 -7.00 9.04 4.90
N SER A 95 -5.94 8.71 4.13
CA SER A 95 -6.04 7.65 3.12
C SER A 95 -6.16 6.29 3.79
N ARG A 96 -6.93 5.40 3.16
CA ARG A 96 -7.08 4.01 3.60
C ARG A 96 -6.51 3.07 2.57
N ILE A 97 -5.74 2.10 3.01
CA ILE A 97 -5.10 1.12 2.14
C ILE A 97 -5.47 -0.28 2.63
N GLY A 98 -6.13 -1.04 1.79
CA GLY A 98 -6.51 -2.43 2.06
C GLY A 98 -5.30 -3.39 2.13
N PRO A 99 -5.55 -4.66 2.50
CA PRO A 99 -4.48 -5.64 2.68
C PRO A 99 -3.73 -5.94 1.37
N ASN A 100 -2.47 -6.31 1.51
CA ASN A 100 -1.62 -6.82 0.43
C ASN A 100 -1.39 -5.87 -0.75
N CYS A 101 -1.64 -4.58 -0.58
CA CYS A 101 -1.34 -3.57 -1.59
C CYS A 101 0.16 -3.44 -1.85
N MET A 102 0.51 -3.02 -3.07
CA MET A 102 1.89 -2.73 -3.46
C MET A 102 1.97 -1.36 -4.12
N ILE A 103 2.87 -0.51 -3.62
CA ILE A 103 3.06 0.86 -4.10
C ILE A 103 4.53 1.05 -4.51
N PHE A 104 4.74 1.50 -5.74
CA PHE A 104 6.07 1.81 -6.24
C PHE A 104 6.49 3.25 -5.90
N GLN A 105 7.73 3.60 -6.23
CA GLN A 105 8.31 4.91 -5.92
C GLN A 105 7.50 6.09 -6.49
N GLN A 106 7.62 7.25 -5.83
CA GLN A 106 7.06 8.54 -6.26
C GLN A 106 5.52 8.57 -6.41
N VAL A 107 4.83 7.59 -5.80
CA VAL A 107 3.38 7.60 -5.74
C VAL A 107 2.90 8.61 -4.71
N THR A 108 1.82 9.32 -5.04
CA THR A 108 1.14 10.23 -4.12
C THR A 108 -0.32 9.83 -3.96
N LEU A 109 -0.75 9.63 -2.73
CA LEU A 109 -2.16 9.57 -2.33
C LEU A 109 -2.47 10.88 -1.61
N ALA A 110 -3.24 11.76 -2.23
CA ALA A 110 -3.52 13.09 -1.69
C ALA A 110 -5.01 13.34 -1.50
N ALA A 111 -5.37 14.00 -0.39
CA ALA A 111 -6.72 14.45 -0.16
C ALA A 111 -7.12 15.56 -1.16
N GLY A 112 -8.40 15.62 -1.45
CA GLY A 112 -9.07 16.74 -2.11
C GLY A 112 -10.01 17.45 -1.13
N GLU A 113 -10.87 18.31 -1.65
CA GLU A 113 -11.87 19.02 -0.82
C GLU A 113 -12.91 18.08 -0.20
N THR A 114 -13.23 16.97 -0.85
CA THR A 114 -14.31 16.04 -0.46
C THR A 114 -13.83 14.83 0.32
N GLY A 115 -12.52 14.54 0.33
CA GLY A 115 -11.98 13.39 1.05
C GLY A 115 -10.64 12.90 0.51
N SER A 116 -10.27 11.70 0.91
CA SER A 116 -8.96 11.09 0.65
C SER A 116 -9.11 9.73 -0.02
N PRO A 117 -8.08 9.25 -0.76
CA PRO A 117 -8.10 7.98 -1.46
C PRO A 117 -8.37 6.77 -0.55
N LYS A 118 -9.19 5.85 -1.06
CA LYS A 118 -9.51 4.57 -0.42
C LYS A 118 -9.16 3.42 -1.37
N LEU A 119 -8.19 2.62 -0.99
CA LEU A 119 -7.76 1.47 -1.75
C LEU A 119 -8.33 0.19 -1.14
N GLY A 120 -8.94 -0.65 -1.96
CA GLY A 120 -9.26 -2.03 -1.62
C GLY A 120 -8.03 -2.89 -1.42
N GLY A 121 -8.21 -4.20 -1.34
CA GLY A 121 -7.09 -5.12 -1.14
C GLY A 121 -6.39 -5.52 -2.45
N HIS A 122 -5.10 -5.84 -2.32
CA HIS A 122 -4.26 -6.28 -3.44
C HIS A 122 -4.29 -5.31 -4.63
N VAL A 123 -4.24 -4.01 -4.35
CA VAL A 123 -4.10 -2.95 -5.36
C VAL A 123 -2.62 -2.73 -5.65
N ASP A 124 -2.26 -2.72 -6.93
CA ASP A 124 -0.91 -2.43 -7.38
C ASP A 124 -0.84 -1.04 -7.99
N ILE A 125 0.02 -0.17 -7.45
CA ILE A 125 0.17 1.21 -7.93
C ILE A 125 1.56 1.40 -8.53
N GLY A 126 1.61 1.64 -9.84
CA GLY A 126 2.83 1.87 -10.59
C GLY A 126 3.55 3.16 -10.22
N ALA A 127 4.85 3.19 -10.51
CA ALA A 127 5.74 4.29 -10.17
C ALA A 127 5.20 5.66 -10.67
N GLY A 128 5.31 6.68 -9.83
CA GLY A 128 4.94 8.05 -10.17
C GLY A 128 3.44 8.35 -10.25
N ALA A 129 2.56 7.37 -10.03
CA ALA A 129 1.11 7.58 -10.09
C ALA A 129 0.62 8.53 -9.01
N LYS A 130 -0.41 9.32 -9.31
CA LYS A 130 -1.08 10.25 -8.42
C LYS A 130 -2.54 9.88 -8.30
N ILE A 131 -3.01 9.61 -7.09
CA ILE A 131 -4.42 9.35 -6.78
C ILE A 131 -4.88 10.49 -5.90
N LEU A 132 -5.82 11.29 -6.41
CA LEU A 132 -6.15 12.61 -5.85
C LEU A 132 -7.63 12.70 -5.50
N GLY A 133 -7.93 13.14 -4.29
CA GLY A 133 -9.29 13.37 -3.81
C GLY A 133 -9.98 12.14 -3.24
N ASP A 134 -11.31 12.22 -3.09
CA ASP A 134 -12.15 11.12 -2.60
C ASP A 134 -12.39 10.09 -3.70
N VAL A 135 -11.37 9.28 -3.95
CA VAL A 135 -11.34 8.26 -5.00
C VAL A 135 -11.28 6.88 -4.38
N THR A 136 -12.15 5.98 -4.84
CA THR A 136 -12.14 4.57 -4.44
C THR A 136 -11.49 3.70 -5.51
N ILE A 137 -10.47 2.96 -5.13
CA ILE A 137 -9.79 1.97 -5.98
C ILE A 137 -10.22 0.58 -5.52
N GLY A 138 -10.94 -0.15 -6.37
CA GLY A 138 -11.46 -1.48 -6.04
C GLY A 138 -10.39 -2.56 -5.94
N ASP A 139 -10.75 -3.69 -5.32
CA ASP A 139 -9.88 -4.84 -5.12
C ASP A 139 -9.20 -5.30 -6.41
N HIS A 140 -7.93 -5.69 -6.31
CA HIS A 140 -7.15 -6.19 -7.44
C HIS A 140 -7.02 -5.23 -8.62
N ALA A 141 -7.33 -3.94 -8.44
CA ALA A 141 -7.11 -2.94 -9.47
C ALA A 141 -5.61 -2.68 -9.66
N VAL A 142 -5.26 -2.22 -10.84
CA VAL A 142 -3.88 -1.86 -11.20
C VAL A 142 -3.85 -0.43 -11.69
N ILE A 143 -3.01 0.39 -11.08
CA ILE A 143 -2.75 1.76 -11.53
C ILE A 143 -1.43 1.78 -12.27
N GLY A 144 -1.46 2.20 -13.51
CA GLY A 144 -0.26 2.29 -14.36
C GLY A 144 0.71 3.36 -13.88
N ALA A 145 1.97 3.21 -14.26
CA ALA A 145 2.99 4.21 -13.94
C ALA A 145 2.60 5.59 -14.49
N ASN A 146 2.87 6.64 -13.71
CA ASN A 146 2.56 8.05 -14.01
C ASN A 146 1.07 8.34 -14.31
N ALA A 147 0.15 7.44 -13.96
CA ALA A 147 -1.27 7.72 -14.09
C ALA A 147 -1.75 8.77 -13.09
N VAL A 148 -2.64 9.68 -13.53
CA VAL A 148 -3.31 10.64 -12.64
C VAL A 148 -4.78 10.24 -12.51
N VAL A 149 -5.13 9.65 -11.37
CA VAL A 149 -6.45 9.09 -11.08
C VAL A 149 -7.28 10.12 -10.32
N LEU A 150 -8.40 10.51 -10.91
CA LEU A 150 -9.33 11.52 -10.39
C LEU A 150 -10.75 10.97 -10.20
N THR A 151 -10.98 9.71 -10.55
CA THR A 151 -12.27 9.03 -10.49
C THR A 151 -12.10 7.60 -9.98
N ASP A 152 -13.17 7.02 -9.47
CA ASP A 152 -13.17 5.64 -8.97
C ASP A 152 -12.70 4.64 -10.02
N VAL A 153 -11.95 3.64 -9.57
CA VAL A 153 -11.48 2.53 -10.41
C VAL A 153 -12.13 1.25 -9.92
N PRO A 154 -12.99 0.60 -10.72
CA PRO A 154 -13.63 -0.63 -10.30
C PRO A 154 -12.64 -1.78 -10.04
N ALA A 155 -13.05 -2.75 -9.23
CA ALA A 155 -12.25 -3.94 -8.95
C ALA A 155 -11.78 -4.64 -10.25
N TYR A 156 -10.55 -5.15 -10.24
CA TYR A 156 -9.90 -5.85 -11.36
C TYR A 156 -9.60 -4.99 -12.60
N HIS A 157 -9.95 -3.71 -12.61
CA HIS A 157 -9.68 -2.81 -13.73
C HIS A 157 -8.27 -2.23 -13.67
N THR A 158 -7.84 -1.68 -14.79
CA THR A 158 -6.54 -1.00 -14.90
C THR A 158 -6.78 0.46 -15.25
N ALA A 159 -6.19 1.39 -14.50
CA ALA A 159 -6.25 2.82 -14.81
C ALA A 159 -4.89 3.29 -15.32
N VAL A 160 -4.85 3.98 -16.49
CA VAL A 160 -3.61 4.45 -17.13
C VAL A 160 -3.80 5.81 -17.78
N GLY A 161 -2.76 6.63 -17.79
CA GLY A 161 -2.71 7.92 -18.50
C GLY A 161 -2.99 9.13 -17.61
N ILE A 162 -3.00 10.33 -18.23
CA ILE A 162 -3.19 11.64 -17.61
C ILE A 162 -4.22 12.43 -18.42
N PRO A 163 -5.46 12.64 -17.94
CA PRO A 163 -6.07 11.93 -16.81
C PRO A 163 -6.22 10.43 -17.08
N ALA A 164 -6.31 9.63 -16.03
CA ALA A 164 -6.36 8.18 -16.17
C ALA A 164 -7.65 7.72 -16.86
N ARG A 165 -7.48 6.77 -17.80
CA ARG A 165 -8.58 6.05 -18.44
C ARG A 165 -8.68 4.65 -17.84
N ILE A 166 -9.91 4.22 -17.58
CA ILE A 166 -10.19 2.90 -16.99
C ILE A 166 -10.30 1.89 -18.13
N LEU A 167 -9.43 0.89 -18.09
CA LEU A 167 -9.44 -0.24 -19.01
C LEU A 167 -10.10 -1.45 -18.35
N PRO A 168 -10.91 -2.23 -19.08
CA PRO A 168 -11.56 -3.41 -18.54
C PRO A 168 -10.53 -4.46 -18.12
N PRO A 169 -10.92 -5.41 -17.27
CA PRO A 169 -10.07 -6.52 -16.86
C PRO A 169 -9.54 -7.30 -18.07
N ARG A 170 -8.27 -7.63 -18.06
CA ARG A 170 -7.71 -8.51 -19.11
C ARG A 170 -8.32 -9.91 -18.99
N LYS A 171 -8.89 -10.41 -20.07
CA LYS A 171 -9.59 -11.72 -20.13
C LYS A 171 -8.72 -12.89 -19.69
N ASP A 172 -7.42 -12.85 -19.95
CA ASP A 172 -6.42 -13.81 -19.54
C ASP A 172 -6.21 -13.83 -18.01
N ARG A 173 -6.22 -12.67 -17.35
CA ARG A 173 -6.13 -12.57 -15.89
C ARG A 173 -7.40 -13.05 -15.19
N VAL A 174 -8.58 -12.81 -15.76
CA VAL A 174 -9.86 -13.25 -15.20
C VAL A 174 -10.02 -14.78 -15.29
N LYS A 175 -9.68 -15.38 -16.43
CA LYS A 175 -9.77 -16.85 -16.61
C LYS A 175 -8.87 -17.62 -15.62
N THR A 176 -7.68 -17.13 -15.36
CA THR A 176 -6.76 -17.74 -14.38
C THR A 176 -7.30 -17.66 -12.95
N ARG A 177 -8.12 -16.66 -12.66
CA ARG A 177 -8.68 -16.41 -11.32
C ARG A 177 -9.95 -17.24 -11.06
N VAL A 178 -10.85 -17.36 -12.03
CA VAL A 178 -12.10 -18.13 -11.88
C VAL A 178 -11.83 -19.64 -11.89
N ALA A 179 -10.90 -20.13 -12.70
CA ALA A 179 -10.54 -21.54 -12.74
C ALA A 179 -9.80 -22.06 -11.48
N ARG A 180 -9.42 -21.17 -10.56
CA ARG A 180 -8.77 -21.53 -9.27
C ARG A 180 -9.68 -21.36 -8.06
N ALA A 181 -10.86 -20.79 -8.23
CA ALA A 181 -11.87 -20.61 -7.19
C ALA A 181 -12.97 -21.70 -7.20
N ALA A 182 -12.92 -22.61 -8.17
CA ALA A 182 -13.74 -23.80 -8.29
C ALA A 182 -12.93 -25.07 -7.98
#